data_2f77a717c61b1ea4102b619a2a903047
#
_entry.id   2f77a717c61b1ea4102b619a2a903047
#
_cell.length_a   1.000
_cell.length_b   1.000
_cell.length_c   1.000
_cell.angle_alpha   90.00
_cell.angle_beta   90.00
_cell.angle_gamma   90.00
#
_symmetry.space_group_name_H-M   'P 1'
#
loop_
_entity.id
_entity.type
_entity.pdbx_description
1 polymer ?
#
loop_
_entity_poly.entity_id
_entity_poly.type
_entity_poly.pdbx_seq_one_letter_code
_entity_poly.pdbx_strand_id
1 'polypeptide(L)'
;LGLVSDGGVHSHNRHLYGLLEMAKRRDFENVYIHCFLDGRDTPPASAETYVAELQEKMKEKGVGKIASLSGRFYAMDRDKRWQRVQKCYDALVNGEGEKAGDPIKAIEDSYQKEVFDEFIVPTVICNGNEPVAKIEENDSVIFFNFRPDRAREITRAIVDPEFDGFETKKMNLYYVCFTSYDETMPNVHIAFKKEPLKNTFGEVISEAGLTQLRIAETEKYAHVTFFFNGGEEKQYPGEDRILVPSPKVETYDMKPEMSAYEVTE
;
A
#
# COMPACT_ATOMS: atom_id res chain seq x y z
N LEU A 1 2.98 8.05 4.29
CA LEU A 1 3.45 6.71 3.91
C LEU A 1 2.98 6.36 2.49
N GLY A 2 3.66 5.43 1.82
CA GLY A 2 3.30 4.96 0.50
C GLY A 2 4.48 4.44 -0.33
N LEU A 3 4.17 3.93 -1.52
CA LEU A 3 5.13 3.33 -2.44
C LEU A 3 5.98 4.41 -3.12
N VAL A 4 7.29 4.35 -2.90
CA VAL A 4 8.25 5.36 -3.40
C VAL A 4 8.91 4.85 -4.67
N SER A 5 8.27 5.12 -5.79
CA SER A 5 8.78 4.85 -7.14
C SER A 5 8.08 5.73 -8.17
N ASP A 6 8.54 5.68 -9.41
CA ASP A 6 7.91 6.32 -10.57
C ASP A 6 7.07 5.36 -11.42
N GLY A 7 6.88 4.12 -10.94
CA GLY A 7 6.15 3.07 -11.66
C GLY A 7 4.72 3.45 -12.06
N GLY A 8 4.08 4.37 -11.34
CA GLY A 8 2.80 4.96 -11.73
C GLY A 8 1.60 4.02 -11.66
N VAL A 9 1.74 2.82 -11.06
CA VAL A 9 0.67 1.83 -10.93
C VAL A 9 -0.12 2.01 -9.62
N HIS A 10 0.57 2.16 -8.50
CA HIS A 10 -0.03 2.35 -7.19
C HIS A 10 0.13 3.76 -6.63
N SER A 11 1.23 4.39 -7.00
CA SER A 11 1.67 5.72 -6.56
C SER A 11 2.60 6.33 -7.59
N HIS A 12 3.04 7.56 -7.34
CA HIS A 12 4.14 8.16 -8.06
C HIS A 12 4.90 9.09 -7.12
N ASN A 13 6.25 9.01 -7.10
CA ASN A 13 7.13 9.79 -6.24
C ASN A 13 6.90 11.32 -6.35
N ARG A 14 6.49 11.82 -7.53
CA ARG A 14 6.13 13.23 -7.73
C ARG A 14 5.02 13.70 -6.79
N HIS A 15 4.07 12.84 -6.43
CA HIS A 15 3.02 13.18 -5.46
C HIS A 15 3.60 13.36 -4.05
N LEU A 16 4.55 12.51 -3.65
CA LEU A 16 5.27 12.67 -2.40
C LEU A 16 6.05 13.99 -2.37
N TYR A 17 6.71 14.35 -3.49
CA TYR A 17 7.41 15.64 -3.59
C TYR A 17 6.47 16.84 -3.51
N GLY A 18 5.25 16.71 -4.05
CA GLY A 18 4.18 17.69 -3.88
C GLY A 18 3.73 17.84 -2.43
N LEU A 19 3.63 16.72 -1.68
CA LEU A 19 3.31 16.73 -0.24
C LEU A 19 4.41 17.38 0.59
N LEU A 20 5.69 17.13 0.28
CA LEU A 20 6.82 17.82 0.92
C LEU A 20 6.79 19.34 0.65
N GLU A 21 6.46 19.73 -0.59
CA GLU A 21 6.29 21.15 -0.93
C GLU A 21 5.13 21.79 -0.16
N MET A 22 4.01 21.07 -0.02
CA MET A 22 2.87 21.52 0.77
C MET A 22 3.24 21.69 2.25
N ALA A 23 3.97 20.74 2.82
CA ALA A 23 4.45 20.80 4.19
C ALA A 23 5.38 22.02 4.41
N LYS A 24 6.34 22.25 3.50
CA LYS A 24 7.21 23.42 3.51
C LYS A 24 6.42 24.73 3.49
N ARG A 25 5.43 24.86 2.59
CA ARG A 25 4.60 26.07 2.48
C ARG A 25 3.72 26.34 3.70
N ARG A 26 3.52 25.34 4.54
CA ARG A 26 2.73 25.43 5.78
C ARG A 26 3.61 25.44 7.02
N ASP A 27 4.93 25.55 6.85
CA ASP A 27 5.93 25.60 7.92
C ASP A 27 5.85 24.39 8.89
N PHE A 28 5.51 23.19 8.34
CA PHE A 28 5.58 21.97 9.11
C PHE A 28 7.03 21.50 9.26
N GLU A 29 7.49 21.35 10.49
CA GLU A 29 8.85 20.89 10.80
C GLU A 29 8.90 19.35 11.01
N ASN A 30 7.87 18.80 11.64
CA ASN A 30 7.78 17.38 11.99
C ASN A 30 7.09 16.59 10.87
N VAL A 31 7.86 16.26 9.83
CA VAL A 31 7.39 15.49 8.67
C VAL A 31 8.24 14.25 8.53
N TYR A 32 7.61 13.09 8.61
CA TYR A 32 8.28 11.80 8.55
C TYR A 32 7.74 10.95 7.41
N ILE A 33 8.62 10.25 6.70
CA ILE A 33 8.28 9.45 5.55
C ILE A 33 8.54 7.98 5.86
N HIS A 34 7.50 7.16 5.78
CA HIS A 34 7.59 5.72 5.79
C HIS A 34 7.53 5.24 4.33
N CYS A 35 8.67 4.80 3.81
CA CYS A 35 8.83 4.43 2.42
C CYS A 35 8.47 2.96 2.20
N PHE A 36 7.51 2.68 1.30
CA PHE A 36 7.34 1.36 0.74
C PHE A 36 8.16 1.26 -0.54
N LEU A 37 8.83 0.12 -0.74
CA LEU A 37 9.76 -0.10 -1.84
C LEU A 37 9.15 -1.03 -2.87
N ASP A 38 9.39 -0.75 -4.16
CA ASP A 38 8.65 -1.35 -5.27
C ASP A 38 9.29 -2.66 -5.77
N GLY A 39 10.13 -2.61 -6.78
CA GLY A 39 10.78 -3.78 -7.38
C GLY A 39 9.85 -4.70 -8.19
N ARG A 40 8.59 -4.29 -8.40
CA ARG A 40 7.60 -5.05 -9.17
C ARG A 40 7.03 -4.24 -10.34
N ASP A 41 6.71 -2.97 -10.13
CA ASP A 41 6.28 -2.03 -11.17
C ASP A 41 7.49 -1.24 -11.70
N THR A 42 8.64 -1.43 -11.09
CA THR A 42 9.98 -0.91 -11.43
C THR A 42 11.01 -2.04 -11.35
N PRO A 43 12.24 -1.85 -11.85
CA PRO A 43 13.30 -2.87 -11.76
C PRO A 43 13.53 -3.32 -10.31
N PRO A 44 13.85 -4.62 -10.09
CA PRO A 44 13.93 -5.21 -8.76
C PRO A 44 14.95 -4.57 -7.79
N ALA A 45 15.97 -3.90 -8.30
CA ALA A 45 17.04 -3.23 -7.53
C ALA A 45 17.11 -1.75 -7.93
N SER A 46 16.07 -0.99 -7.66
CA SER A 46 15.95 0.44 -8.00
C SER A 46 15.64 1.35 -6.82
N ALA A 47 15.32 0.78 -5.65
CA ALA A 47 14.92 1.53 -4.46
C ALA A 47 15.99 2.51 -4.00
N GLU A 48 17.26 2.16 -4.10
CA GLU A 48 18.39 3.06 -3.76
C GLU A 48 18.27 4.39 -4.53
N THR A 49 18.02 4.32 -5.84
CA THR A 49 17.87 5.53 -6.68
C THR A 49 16.71 6.40 -6.22
N TYR A 50 15.54 5.81 -5.97
CA TYR A 50 14.36 6.56 -5.55
C TYR A 50 14.47 7.15 -4.13
N VAL A 51 15.11 6.41 -3.23
CA VAL A 51 15.33 6.87 -1.85
C VAL A 51 16.39 7.98 -1.80
N ALA A 52 17.45 7.86 -2.61
CA ALA A 52 18.45 8.92 -2.75
C ALA A 52 17.83 10.20 -3.34
N GLU A 53 17.03 10.09 -4.41
CA GLU A 53 16.30 11.23 -4.96
C GLU A 53 15.36 11.87 -3.92
N LEU A 54 14.65 11.05 -3.14
CA LEU A 54 13.81 11.55 -2.05
C LEU A 54 14.62 12.33 -1.00
N GLN A 55 15.80 11.83 -0.60
CA GLN A 55 16.68 12.54 0.34
C GLN A 55 17.15 13.89 -0.23
N GLU A 56 17.47 13.96 -1.51
CA GLU A 56 17.81 15.21 -2.19
C GLU A 56 16.63 16.19 -2.17
N LYS A 57 15.41 15.72 -2.47
CA LYS A 57 14.20 16.54 -2.43
C LYS A 57 13.88 17.06 -1.02
N MET A 58 14.06 16.24 -0.01
CA MET A 58 13.91 16.67 1.39
C MET A 58 14.95 17.73 1.77
N LYS A 59 16.20 17.54 1.36
CA LYS A 59 17.27 18.52 1.60
C LYS A 59 17.01 19.84 0.86
N GLU A 60 16.61 19.78 -0.42
CA GLU A 60 16.25 20.95 -1.23
C GLU A 60 15.13 21.77 -0.58
N LYS A 61 14.13 21.07 -0.04
CA LYS A 61 12.97 21.72 0.59
C LYS A 61 13.18 22.10 2.06
N GLY A 62 14.16 21.51 2.71
CA GLY A 62 14.43 21.71 4.13
C GLY A 62 13.38 21.06 5.04
N VAL A 63 12.66 20.04 4.57
CA VAL A 63 11.59 19.37 5.31
C VAL A 63 11.56 17.89 5.01
N GLY A 64 11.23 17.09 6.01
CA GLY A 64 11.07 15.63 5.92
C GLY A 64 12.29 14.86 6.44
N LYS A 65 12.00 13.66 7.00
CA LYS A 65 12.99 12.64 7.39
C LYS A 65 12.40 11.27 7.08
N ILE A 66 13.23 10.35 6.60
CA ILE A 66 12.81 8.96 6.41
C ILE A 66 12.79 8.28 7.79
N ALA A 67 11.67 7.66 8.14
CA ALA A 67 11.45 6.99 9.41
C ALA A 67 11.51 5.46 9.30
N SER A 68 11.08 4.90 8.16
CA SER A 68 11.19 3.46 7.90
C SER A 68 11.21 3.13 6.41
N LEU A 69 11.73 1.94 6.10
CA LEU A 69 11.67 1.30 4.79
C LEU A 69 10.92 -0.03 4.94
N SER A 70 10.15 -0.41 3.93
CA SER A 70 9.50 -1.72 3.89
C SER A 70 9.25 -2.14 2.45
N GLY A 71 9.72 -3.30 2.04
CA GLY A 71 9.35 -3.89 0.76
C GLY A 71 7.83 -4.06 0.64
N ARG A 72 7.29 -3.86 -0.56
CA ARG A 72 5.83 -3.97 -0.81
C ARG A 72 5.26 -5.37 -0.53
N PHE A 73 6.10 -6.40 -0.50
CA PHE A 73 5.72 -7.74 -0.06
C PHE A 73 5.11 -7.77 1.34
N TYR A 74 5.60 -6.90 2.23
CA TYR A 74 5.09 -6.73 3.59
C TYR A 74 4.02 -5.63 3.68
N ALA A 75 4.28 -4.49 3.05
CA ALA A 75 3.48 -3.28 3.20
C ALA A 75 2.21 -3.27 2.35
N MET A 76 2.14 -4.10 1.30
CA MET A 76 1.10 -4.02 0.28
C MET A 76 0.54 -5.41 -0.07
N ASP A 77 0.35 -6.26 0.93
CA ASP A 77 -0.39 -7.51 0.78
C ASP A 77 -1.86 -7.24 0.43
N ARG A 78 -2.53 -8.21 -0.17
CA ARG A 78 -3.96 -8.16 -0.47
C ARG A 78 -4.63 -9.55 -0.41
N ASP A 79 -3.92 -10.52 0.20
CA ASP A 79 -4.35 -11.90 0.34
C ASP A 79 -4.43 -12.35 1.81
N LYS A 80 -4.60 -11.34 2.72
CA LYS A 80 -4.72 -11.56 4.18
C LYS A 80 -3.55 -12.38 4.75
N ARG A 81 -2.34 -12.15 4.23
CA ARG A 81 -1.10 -12.68 4.78
C ARG A 81 -0.67 -11.86 5.99
N TRP A 82 -1.45 -11.95 7.07
CA TRP A 82 -1.31 -11.09 8.24
C TRP A 82 0.09 -11.05 8.82
N GLN A 83 0.85 -12.15 8.75
CA GLN A 83 2.24 -12.19 9.22
C GLN A 83 3.17 -11.22 8.44
N ARG A 84 2.85 -10.91 7.18
CA ARG A 84 3.57 -9.92 6.36
C ARG A 84 3.16 -8.52 6.77
N VAL A 85 1.85 -8.27 6.80
CA VAL A 85 1.26 -6.97 7.14
C VAL A 85 1.68 -6.54 8.56
N GLN A 86 1.69 -7.48 9.52
CA GLN A 86 2.09 -7.24 10.90
C GLN A 86 3.53 -6.72 11.00
N LYS A 87 4.48 -7.31 10.27
CA LYS A 87 5.88 -6.84 10.28
C LYS A 87 5.99 -5.38 9.82
N CYS A 88 5.23 -4.99 8.80
CA CYS A 88 5.19 -3.60 8.36
C CYS A 88 4.52 -2.71 9.42
N TYR A 89 3.39 -3.13 9.96
CA TYR A 89 2.69 -2.42 11.03
C TYR A 89 3.60 -2.18 12.23
N ASP A 90 4.33 -3.20 12.68
CA ASP A 90 5.25 -3.12 13.82
C ASP A 90 6.35 -2.08 13.58
N ALA A 91 6.89 -2.01 12.36
CA ALA A 91 7.86 -0.97 12.00
C ALA A 91 7.25 0.44 12.01
N LEU A 92 5.99 0.58 11.55
CA LEU A 92 5.30 1.87 11.48
C LEU A 92 4.86 2.39 12.85
N VAL A 93 4.30 1.51 13.71
CA VAL A 93 3.58 1.88 14.94
C VAL A 93 4.37 1.54 16.20
N ASN A 94 5.04 0.38 16.22
CA ASN A 94 5.80 -0.07 17.38
C ASN A 94 7.27 0.37 17.35
N GLY A 95 7.78 0.73 16.16
CA GLY A 95 9.21 1.00 15.95
C GLY A 95 10.05 -0.28 16.06
N GLU A 96 9.43 -1.42 15.74
CA GLU A 96 10.01 -2.75 15.80
C GLU A 96 10.29 -3.29 14.39
N GLY A 97 11.47 -3.85 14.17
CA GLY A 97 11.93 -4.37 12.89
C GLY A 97 13.45 -4.38 12.84
N GLU A 98 14.01 -4.60 11.66
CA GLU A 98 15.42 -4.35 11.44
C GLU A 98 15.73 -2.87 11.75
N LYS A 99 16.95 -2.59 12.20
CA LYS A 99 17.34 -1.22 12.57
C LYS A 99 18.54 -0.75 11.75
N ALA A 100 18.45 0.49 11.24
CA ALA A 100 19.52 1.13 10.51
C ALA A 100 19.63 2.62 10.86
N GLY A 101 20.84 3.17 10.80
CA GLY A 101 21.06 4.61 10.98
C GLY A 101 20.91 5.42 9.69
N ASP A 102 20.99 4.76 8.54
CA ASP A 102 20.93 5.37 7.21
C ASP A 102 20.07 4.51 6.27
N PRO A 103 19.09 5.10 5.56
CA PRO A 103 18.19 4.36 4.68
C PRO A 103 18.88 3.80 3.42
N ILE A 104 19.87 4.50 2.85
CA ILE A 104 20.61 4.00 1.68
C ILE A 104 21.44 2.81 2.09
N LYS A 105 22.16 2.92 3.21
CA LYS A 105 22.97 1.81 3.74
C LYS A 105 22.11 0.57 4.04
N ALA A 106 20.90 0.75 4.55
CA ALA A 106 19.97 -0.36 4.79
C ALA A 106 19.58 -1.09 3.49
N ILE A 107 19.37 -0.35 2.39
CA ILE A 107 19.06 -0.92 1.06
C ILE A 107 20.28 -1.66 0.53
N GLU A 108 21.48 -1.04 0.55
CA GLU A 108 22.74 -1.67 0.13
C GLU A 108 23.02 -2.98 0.88
N ASP A 109 22.86 -2.97 2.22
CA ASP A 109 23.08 -4.15 3.08
C ASP A 109 22.05 -5.26 2.77
N SER A 110 20.84 -4.91 2.35
CA SER A 110 19.83 -5.86 1.88
C SER A 110 20.23 -6.46 0.54
N TYR A 111 20.68 -5.64 -0.42
CA TYR A 111 21.14 -6.09 -1.75
C TYR A 111 22.35 -7.03 -1.65
N GLN A 112 23.26 -6.78 -0.70
CA GLN A 112 24.38 -7.69 -0.44
C GLN A 112 23.92 -9.08 0.03
N LYS A 113 22.72 -9.20 0.58
CA LYS A 113 22.07 -10.45 0.99
C LYS A 113 21.15 -11.01 -0.12
N GLU A 114 21.21 -10.47 -1.34
CA GLU A 114 20.33 -10.81 -2.46
C GLU A 114 18.83 -10.61 -2.17
N VAL A 115 18.50 -9.72 -1.21
CA VAL A 115 17.13 -9.32 -0.89
C VAL A 115 16.86 -7.95 -1.51
N PHE A 116 16.09 -7.94 -2.60
CA PHE A 116 15.83 -6.76 -3.41
C PHE A 116 14.55 -6.04 -2.98
N ASP A 117 14.28 -4.90 -3.58
CA ASP A 117 13.27 -3.89 -3.23
C ASP A 117 11.95 -4.46 -2.67
N GLU A 118 11.29 -5.35 -3.44
CA GLU A 118 9.99 -5.91 -3.09
C GLU A 118 10.02 -6.64 -1.74
N PHE A 119 11.15 -7.28 -1.42
CA PHE A 119 11.32 -8.18 -0.29
C PHE A 119 12.13 -7.59 0.86
N ILE A 120 12.57 -6.32 0.78
CA ILE A 120 13.31 -5.67 1.87
C ILE A 120 12.47 -5.74 3.15
N VAL A 121 13.06 -6.37 4.17
CA VAL A 121 12.42 -6.55 5.48
C VAL A 121 12.13 -5.18 6.09
N PRO A 122 10.97 -4.99 6.76
CA PRO A 122 10.65 -3.74 7.40
C PRO A 122 11.77 -3.28 8.34
N THR A 123 12.33 -2.10 8.04
CA THR A 123 13.51 -1.53 8.67
C THR A 123 13.17 -0.16 9.23
N VAL A 124 13.41 0.02 10.52
CA VAL A 124 13.21 1.27 11.24
C VAL A 124 14.50 2.09 11.16
N ILE A 125 14.38 3.34 10.72
CA ILE A 125 15.52 4.26 10.72
C ILE A 125 15.66 4.89 12.10
N CYS A 126 16.88 4.82 12.67
CA CYS A 126 17.15 5.19 14.04
C CYS A 126 18.23 6.30 14.14
N ASN A 127 18.07 7.17 15.10
CA ASN A 127 19.14 8.03 15.62
C ASN A 127 19.75 7.37 16.86
N GLY A 128 20.91 6.73 16.71
CA GLY A 128 21.42 5.83 17.75
C GLY A 128 20.50 4.62 17.92
N ASN A 129 19.91 4.47 19.10
CA ASN A 129 19.00 3.35 19.40
C ASN A 129 17.52 3.69 19.27
N GLU A 130 17.18 4.97 19.10
CA GLU A 130 15.79 5.44 19.07
C GLU A 130 15.28 5.59 17.63
N PRO A 131 14.06 5.16 17.30
CA PRO A 131 13.45 5.41 16.02
C PRO A 131 13.41 6.91 15.69
N VAL A 132 13.68 7.28 14.44
CA VAL A 132 13.51 8.66 13.96
C VAL A 132 12.08 9.14 14.19
N ALA A 133 11.10 8.29 13.91
CA ALA A 133 9.70 8.50 14.27
C ALA A 133 8.92 7.18 14.14
N LYS A 134 7.74 7.16 14.78
CA LYS A 134 6.68 6.14 14.66
C LYS A 134 5.36 6.88 14.43
N ILE A 135 4.33 6.15 14.04
CA ILE A 135 2.96 6.68 14.07
C ILE A 135 2.47 6.63 15.51
N GLU A 136 2.07 7.78 16.05
CA GLU A 136 1.64 7.94 17.44
C GLU A 136 0.25 8.57 17.54
N GLU A 137 -0.32 8.52 18.74
CA GLU A 137 -1.63 9.13 19.05
C GLU A 137 -1.68 10.60 18.62
N ASN A 138 -2.77 11.00 17.95
CA ASN A 138 -3.02 12.32 17.39
C ASN A 138 -2.16 12.75 16.20
N ASP A 139 -1.42 11.83 15.60
CA ASP A 139 -0.70 12.13 14.35
C ASP A 139 -1.66 12.32 13.17
N SER A 140 -1.18 13.10 12.20
CA SER A 140 -1.77 13.19 10.87
C SER A 140 -0.99 12.28 9.91
N VAL A 141 -1.67 11.31 9.32
CA VAL A 141 -1.09 10.34 8.40
C VAL A 141 -1.66 10.53 7.00
N ILE A 142 -0.82 10.64 5.99
CA ILE A 142 -1.23 10.66 4.58
C ILE A 142 -0.69 9.41 3.87
N PHE A 143 -1.59 8.58 3.34
CA PHE A 143 -1.21 7.48 2.47
C PHE A 143 -1.40 7.88 1.01
N PHE A 144 -0.29 8.13 0.30
CA PHE A 144 -0.33 8.73 -1.03
C PHE A 144 -0.48 7.74 -2.19
N ASN A 145 -0.75 6.47 -1.93
CA ASN A 145 -1.14 5.53 -2.98
C ASN A 145 -2.52 5.90 -3.53
N PHE A 146 -2.65 5.95 -4.85
CA PHE A 146 -3.92 6.25 -5.51
C PHE A 146 -4.64 5.00 -6.03
N ARG A 147 -3.99 3.84 -6.02
CA ARG A 147 -4.61 2.55 -6.31
C ARG A 147 -4.95 1.83 -5.00
N PRO A 148 -6.24 1.44 -4.80
CA PRO A 148 -6.73 1.04 -3.49
C PRO A 148 -6.41 -0.40 -3.08
N ASP A 149 -6.36 -1.36 -4.01
CA ASP A 149 -6.40 -2.79 -3.74
C ASP A 149 -5.33 -3.30 -2.75
N ARG A 150 -4.12 -2.77 -2.82
CA ARG A 150 -3.00 -3.13 -1.93
C ARG A 150 -2.77 -2.13 -0.79
N ALA A 151 -3.60 -1.10 -0.68
CA ALA A 151 -3.54 -0.16 0.45
C ALA A 151 -4.52 -0.53 1.57
N ARG A 152 -5.50 -1.39 1.30
CA ARG A 152 -6.60 -1.72 2.21
C ARG A 152 -6.13 -2.36 3.51
N GLU A 153 -5.30 -3.40 3.44
CA GLU A 153 -4.98 -4.23 4.60
C GLU A 153 -4.17 -3.48 5.65
N ILE A 154 -3.08 -2.82 5.25
CA ILE A 154 -2.28 -2.03 6.19
C ILE A 154 -3.07 -0.82 6.74
N THR A 155 -3.93 -0.19 5.92
CA THR A 155 -4.77 0.91 6.39
C THR A 155 -5.75 0.41 7.46
N ARG A 156 -6.46 -0.71 7.22
CA ARG A 156 -7.35 -1.30 8.22
C ARG A 156 -6.64 -1.63 9.52
N ALA A 157 -5.46 -2.24 9.44
CA ALA A 157 -4.67 -2.54 10.63
C ALA A 157 -4.34 -1.28 11.48
N ILE A 158 -4.23 -0.12 10.83
CA ILE A 158 -3.91 1.14 11.52
C ILE A 158 -5.17 1.85 12.07
N VAL A 159 -6.29 1.83 11.31
CA VAL A 159 -7.43 2.71 11.61
C VAL A 159 -8.71 2.00 12.07
N ASP A 160 -8.84 0.69 11.85
CA ASP A 160 -10.07 -0.04 12.11
C ASP A 160 -10.06 -0.63 13.53
N PRO A 161 -10.92 -0.17 14.43
CA PRO A 161 -10.99 -0.70 15.79
C PRO A 161 -11.48 -2.16 15.88
N GLU A 162 -12.14 -2.64 14.82
CA GLU A 162 -12.64 -4.03 14.70
C GLU A 162 -11.68 -4.94 13.92
N PHE A 163 -10.48 -4.46 13.58
CA PHE A 163 -9.48 -5.29 12.91
C PHE A 163 -9.05 -6.47 13.80
N ASP A 164 -9.07 -7.68 13.22
CA ASP A 164 -8.86 -8.95 13.92
C ASP A 164 -7.69 -9.79 13.37
N GLY A 165 -6.94 -9.25 12.41
CA GLY A 165 -5.84 -10.00 11.77
C GLY A 165 -4.63 -10.25 12.67
N PHE A 166 -4.34 -9.32 13.59
CA PHE A 166 -3.31 -9.36 14.64
C PHE A 166 -3.56 -8.25 15.66
N GLU A 167 -2.83 -8.26 16.77
CA GLU A 167 -2.98 -7.25 17.82
C GLU A 167 -2.50 -5.87 17.34
N THR A 168 -3.36 -4.85 17.45
CA THR A 168 -3.09 -3.48 17.04
C THR A 168 -3.36 -2.46 18.15
N LYS A 169 -2.67 -1.33 18.09
CA LYS A 169 -2.94 -0.19 18.98
C LYS A 169 -4.11 0.63 18.44
N LYS A 170 -5.10 0.90 19.28
CA LYS A 170 -6.15 1.84 18.96
C LYS A 170 -5.61 3.26 19.14
N MET A 171 -5.59 4.04 18.07
CA MET A 171 -5.06 5.40 18.05
C MET A 171 -6.07 6.33 17.39
N ASN A 172 -6.21 7.52 17.96
CA ASN A 172 -6.97 8.60 17.32
C ASN A 172 -6.05 9.33 16.34
N LEU A 173 -6.17 9.02 15.04
CA LEU A 173 -5.34 9.58 13.97
C LEU A 173 -6.18 10.45 13.03
N TYR A 174 -5.58 11.49 12.46
CA TYR A 174 -6.14 12.14 11.28
C TYR A 174 -5.60 11.44 10.03
N TYR A 175 -6.24 10.34 9.63
CA TYR A 175 -5.75 9.49 8.55
C TYR A 175 -6.38 9.87 7.21
N VAL A 176 -5.53 10.16 6.22
CA VAL A 176 -5.94 10.59 4.88
C VAL A 176 -5.48 9.59 3.84
N CYS A 177 -6.44 8.96 3.16
CA CYS A 177 -6.20 8.16 1.97
C CYS A 177 -6.24 9.05 0.72
N PHE A 178 -5.32 8.86 -0.23
CA PHE A 178 -5.38 9.62 -1.48
C PHE A 178 -6.67 9.40 -2.25
N THR A 179 -7.16 8.15 -2.26
CA THR A 179 -8.48 7.81 -2.85
C THR A 179 -9.27 6.97 -1.87
N SER A 180 -10.54 6.72 -2.14
CA SER A 180 -11.30 5.73 -1.37
C SER A 180 -10.68 4.35 -1.58
N TYR A 181 -10.15 3.75 -0.51
CA TYR A 181 -9.60 2.40 -0.55
C TYR A 181 -10.68 1.35 -0.34
N ASP A 182 -11.66 1.67 0.49
CA ASP A 182 -12.80 0.82 0.81
C ASP A 182 -13.89 1.70 1.45
N GLU A 183 -15.13 1.58 0.97
CA GLU A 183 -16.25 2.39 1.45
C GLU A 183 -16.64 2.09 2.89
N THR A 184 -16.31 0.88 3.37
CA THR A 184 -16.60 0.44 4.75
C THR A 184 -15.48 0.77 5.73
N MET A 185 -14.41 1.43 5.27
CA MET A 185 -13.24 1.72 6.10
C MET A 185 -13.53 2.87 7.07
N PRO A 186 -13.47 2.63 8.39
CA PRO A 186 -13.72 3.68 9.37
C PRO A 186 -12.53 4.63 9.54
N ASN A 187 -12.76 5.77 10.18
CA ASN A 187 -11.72 6.68 10.66
C ASN A 187 -10.75 7.20 9.59
N VAL A 188 -11.20 7.35 8.33
CA VAL A 188 -10.40 7.86 7.24
C VAL A 188 -11.03 9.06 6.56
N HIS A 189 -10.17 9.93 6.03
CA HIS A 189 -10.53 11.03 5.14
C HIS A 189 -10.04 10.71 3.73
N ILE A 190 -10.74 11.19 2.70
CA ILE A 190 -10.39 10.97 1.29
C ILE A 190 -9.95 12.29 0.67
N ALA A 191 -8.69 12.35 0.21
CA ALA A 191 -8.14 13.55 -0.42
C ALA A 191 -8.74 13.80 -1.80
N PHE A 192 -8.81 12.76 -2.64
CA PHE A 192 -9.30 12.83 -4.02
C PHE A 192 -10.44 11.83 -4.20
N LYS A 193 -11.67 12.33 -4.20
CA LYS A 193 -12.86 11.52 -4.48
C LYS A 193 -12.88 11.20 -5.97
N LYS A 194 -13.16 9.94 -6.31
CA LYS A 194 -13.42 9.54 -7.70
C LYS A 194 -14.82 9.98 -8.12
N GLU A 195 -14.92 10.46 -9.33
CA GLU A 195 -16.23 10.57 -9.96
C GLU A 195 -16.66 9.19 -10.46
N PRO A 196 -17.89 8.74 -10.18
CA PRO A 196 -18.38 7.45 -10.63
C PRO A 196 -18.44 7.41 -12.17
N LEU A 197 -17.90 6.35 -12.75
CA LEU A 197 -18.05 6.08 -14.17
C LEU A 197 -19.47 5.63 -14.45
N LYS A 198 -20.04 6.10 -15.55
CA LYS A 198 -21.35 5.70 -16.05
C LYS A 198 -21.19 4.80 -17.28
N ASN A 199 -22.19 3.98 -17.54
CA ASN A 199 -22.22 3.05 -18.66
C ASN A 199 -21.03 2.06 -18.62
N THR A 200 -20.69 1.60 -17.44
CA THR A 200 -19.74 0.48 -17.33
C THR A 200 -20.34 -0.78 -17.94
N PHE A 201 -19.50 -1.71 -18.39
CA PHE A 201 -20.01 -2.93 -19.04
C PHE A 201 -21.05 -3.67 -18.19
N GLY A 202 -20.79 -3.80 -16.87
CA GLY A 202 -21.73 -4.43 -15.93
C GLY A 202 -23.07 -3.72 -15.83
N GLU A 203 -23.06 -2.39 -15.87
CA GLU A 203 -24.27 -1.57 -15.87
C GLU A 203 -25.08 -1.77 -17.16
N VAL A 204 -24.44 -1.68 -18.32
CA VAL A 204 -25.09 -1.85 -19.63
C VAL A 204 -25.71 -3.25 -19.79
N ILE A 205 -24.99 -4.31 -19.37
CA ILE A 205 -25.51 -5.69 -19.40
C ILE A 205 -26.75 -5.82 -18.49
N SER A 206 -26.68 -5.27 -17.28
CA SER A 206 -27.78 -5.30 -16.32
C SER A 206 -29.01 -4.53 -16.83
N GLU A 207 -28.83 -3.33 -17.39
CA GLU A 207 -29.91 -2.53 -17.97
C GLU A 207 -30.56 -3.21 -19.18
N ALA A 208 -29.79 -4.01 -19.93
CA ALA A 208 -30.32 -4.84 -21.02
C ALA A 208 -31.09 -6.09 -20.52
N GLY A 209 -31.18 -6.31 -19.19
CA GLY A 209 -31.84 -7.48 -18.60
C GLY A 209 -31.09 -8.80 -18.81
N LEU A 210 -29.79 -8.73 -19.13
CA LEU A 210 -28.94 -9.88 -19.35
C LEU A 210 -28.23 -10.30 -18.04
N THR A 211 -27.73 -11.52 -18.00
CA THR A 211 -26.95 -12.05 -16.88
C THR A 211 -25.45 -11.99 -17.16
N GLN A 212 -24.64 -11.93 -16.12
CA GLN A 212 -23.19 -11.90 -16.20
C GLN A 212 -22.56 -12.63 -15.01
N LEU A 213 -21.42 -13.27 -15.25
CA LEU A 213 -20.62 -13.91 -14.21
C LEU A 213 -19.27 -13.21 -14.07
N ARG A 214 -18.87 -12.93 -12.83
CA ARG A 214 -17.55 -12.47 -12.44
C ARG A 214 -16.87 -13.58 -11.65
N ILE A 215 -15.86 -14.20 -12.24
CA ILE A 215 -15.10 -15.27 -11.59
C ILE A 215 -13.61 -15.00 -11.70
N ALA A 216 -12.90 -15.12 -10.61
CA ALA A 216 -11.44 -15.08 -10.56
C ALA A 216 -10.92 -15.63 -9.23
N GLU A 217 -9.63 -15.93 -9.21
CA GLU A 217 -8.91 -16.20 -7.97
C GLU A 217 -8.65 -14.91 -7.16
N THR A 218 -8.32 -15.04 -5.85
CA THR A 218 -8.18 -13.93 -4.89
C THR A 218 -7.34 -12.78 -5.44
N GLU A 219 -6.15 -13.06 -6.00
CA GLU A 219 -5.24 -12.06 -6.55
C GLU A 219 -5.79 -11.30 -7.77
N LYS A 220 -6.78 -11.85 -8.45
CA LYS A 220 -7.39 -11.28 -9.65
C LYS A 220 -8.84 -10.83 -9.45
N TYR A 221 -9.46 -11.17 -8.32
CA TYR A 221 -10.88 -10.91 -8.09
C TYR A 221 -11.25 -9.43 -8.18
N ALA A 222 -10.46 -8.54 -7.56
CA ALA A 222 -10.68 -7.10 -7.67
C ALA A 222 -10.60 -6.58 -9.11
N HIS A 223 -9.85 -7.26 -10.00
CA HIS A 223 -9.76 -6.84 -11.40
C HIS A 223 -11.06 -7.08 -12.16
N VAL A 224 -11.75 -8.20 -11.89
CA VAL A 224 -13.01 -8.54 -12.55
C VAL A 224 -14.25 -7.99 -11.85
N THR A 225 -14.12 -7.41 -10.66
CA THR A 225 -15.20 -6.79 -9.89
C THR A 225 -15.00 -5.29 -9.76
N PHE A 226 -14.29 -4.83 -8.74
CA PHE A 226 -14.08 -3.43 -8.40
C PHE A 226 -13.52 -2.59 -9.58
N PHE A 227 -12.38 -2.99 -10.17
CA PHE A 227 -11.78 -2.24 -11.27
C PHE A 227 -12.62 -2.28 -12.54
N PHE A 228 -13.21 -3.41 -12.82
CA PHE A 228 -14.08 -3.58 -14.00
C PHE A 228 -15.36 -2.74 -13.90
N ASN A 229 -15.81 -2.44 -12.67
CA ASN A 229 -16.92 -1.55 -12.39
C ASN A 229 -16.49 -0.07 -12.20
N GLY A 230 -15.31 0.30 -12.70
CA GLY A 230 -14.85 1.69 -12.60
C GLY A 230 -14.40 2.12 -11.21
N GLY A 231 -14.11 1.16 -10.32
CA GLY A 231 -13.70 1.41 -8.94
C GLY A 231 -14.85 1.46 -7.94
N GLU A 232 -15.96 0.80 -8.25
CA GLU A 232 -17.11 0.62 -7.37
C GLU A 232 -17.30 -0.86 -6.99
N GLU A 233 -17.58 -1.14 -5.71
CA GLU A 233 -17.88 -2.50 -5.22
C GLU A 233 -19.33 -2.94 -5.50
N LYS A 234 -20.02 -2.27 -6.40
CA LYS A 234 -21.41 -2.55 -6.75
C LYS A 234 -21.53 -3.90 -7.46
N GLN A 235 -22.46 -4.73 -7.02
CA GLN A 235 -22.95 -5.89 -7.77
C GLN A 235 -24.23 -5.48 -8.48
N TYR A 236 -24.30 -5.70 -9.80
CA TYR A 236 -25.44 -5.31 -10.60
C TYR A 236 -26.53 -6.40 -10.60
N PRO A 237 -27.83 -6.06 -10.80
CA PRO A 237 -28.87 -7.08 -11.02
C PRO A 237 -28.48 -8.02 -12.14
N GLY A 238 -28.63 -9.34 -11.93
CA GLY A 238 -28.21 -10.37 -12.90
C GLY A 238 -26.70 -10.65 -12.92
N GLU A 239 -25.93 -10.10 -11.99
CA GLU A 239 -24.51 -10.39 -11.83
C GLU A 239 -24.28 -11.42 -10.74
N ASP A 240 -23.63 -12.54 -11.08
CA ASP A 240 -23.12 -13.52 -10.14
C ASP A 240 -21.62 -13.37 -9.95
N ARG A 241 -21.13 -13.67 -8.74
CA ARG A 241 -19.70 -13.56 -8.38
C ARG A 241 -19.20 -14.85 -7.75
N ILE A 242 -18.09 -15.37 -8.26
CA ILE A 242 -17.39 -16.53 -7.71
C ILE A 242 -15.94 -16.15 -7.41
N LEU A 243 -15.55 -16.32 -6.15
CA LEU A 243 -14.17 -16.15 -5.70
C LEU A 243 -13.53 -17.52 -5.50
N VAL A 244 -12.48 -17.80 -6.23
CA VAL A 244 -11.63 -18.98 -6.05
C VAL A 244 -10.40 -18.57 -5.21
N PRO A 245 -10.02 -19.31 -4.16
CA PRO A 245 -8.82 -19.00 -3.40
C PRO A 245 -7.55 -19.10 -4.25
N SER A 246 -6.67 -18.10 -4.20
CA SER A 246 -5.32 -18.20 -4.76
C SER A 246 -4.47 -19.20 -3.99
N PRO A 247 -3.53 -19.90 -4.64
CA PRO A 247 -2.64 -20.84 -3.95
C PRO A 247 -1.77 -20.12 -2.91
N LYS A 248 -1.60 -20.73 -1.75
CA LYS A 248 -0.82 -20.18 -0.63
C LYS A 248 0.66 -20.53 -0.75
N VAL A 249 1.27 -20.16 -1.88
CA VAL A 249 2.71 -20.26 -2.12
C VAL A 249 3.41 -18.96 -1.71
N GLU A 250 4.72 -19.00 -1.53
CA GLU A 250 5.49 -17.82 -1.12
C GLU A 250 5.56 -16.79 -2.26
N THR A 251 5.85 -17.28 -3.47
CA THR A 251 5.83 -16.51 -4.72
C THR A 251 5.16 -17.33 -5.82
N TYR A 252 4.51 -16.68 -6.80
CA TYR A 252 3.70 -17.39 -7.80
C TYR A 252 4.48 -18.03 -8.95
N ASP A 253 5.78 -17.79 -9.04
CA ASP A 253 6.68 -18.58 -9.89
C ASP A 253 6.81 -20.04 -9.43
N MET A 254 6.52 -20.31 -8.14
CA MET A 254 6.43 -21.68 -7.60
C MET A 254 5.17 -22.44 -8.04
N LYS A 255 4.13 -21.72 -8.49
CA LYS A 255 2.88 -22.26 -9.06
C LYS A 255 2.37 -21.28 -10.12
N PRO A 256 2.99 -21.22 -11.32
CA PRO A 256 2.67 -20.20 -12.32
C PRO A 256 1.27 -20.31 -12.92
N GLU A 257 0.66 -21.49 -12.94
CA GLU A 257 -0.73 -21.70 -13.32
C GLU A 257 -1.73 -21.14 -12.30
N MET A 258 -1.27 -20.86 -11.07
CA MET A 258 -2.07 -20.32 -9.98
C MET A 258 -3.33 -21.15 -9.72
N SER A 259 -4.53 -20.59 -9.82
CA SER A 259 -5.82 -21.30 -9.67
C SER A 259 -6.58 -21.41 -11.01
N ALA A 260 -5.87 -21.45 -12.14
CA ALA A 260 -6.50 -21.46 -13.47
C ALA A 260 -7.43 -22.67 -13.68
N TYR A 261 -7.07 -23.85 -13.16
CA TYR A 261 -7.89 -25.05 -13.29
C TYR A 261 -9.21 -24.89 -12.51
N GLU A 262 -9.13 -24.50 -11.25
CA GLU A 262 -10.27 -24.33 -10.35
C GLU A 262 -11.21 -23.19 -10.80
N VAL A 263 -10.68 -22.17 -11.48
CA VAL A 263 -11.48 -21.09 -12.07
C VAL A 263 -12.19 -21.56 -13.35
N THR A 264 -11.64 -22.56 -14.07
CA THR A 264 -12.17 -23.03 -15.35
C THR A 264 -13.25 -24.09 -15.17
N GLU A 265 -13.20 -24.90 -14.12
CA GLU A 265 -14.22 -25.89 -13.74
C GLU A 265 -15.53 -25.23 -13.28
#